data_6062af834ebdb1107484d757c19ee8f1
#
_entry.id   6062af834ebdb1107484d757c19ee8f1
#
_cell.length_a   1.000
_cell.length_b   1.000
_cell.length_c   1.000
_cell.angle_alpha   90.00
_cell.angle_beta   90.00
_cell.angle_gamma   90.00
#
_symmetry.space_group_name_H-M   'P 1'
#
loop_
_entity.id
_entity.type
_entity.pdbx_description
1 polymer ?
#
loop_
_entity_poly.entity_id
_entity_poly.type
_entity_poly.pdbx_seq_one_letter_code
_entity_poly.pdbx_strand_id
1 'polypeptide(L)'
;MDKKPLIEIKNLVKKFGTFTALNGVSLVVYPGEVHALLGDNGAGTSTLIKVLSGVHPMTSGEIKVDGEIVNFTTPRQASDAGIGTVYQDLALNALTSVTRNFFLGRELIKGPSGFGLMQMDEMDRITTEEMSKIGINIANPNQPVGTMSGGQRQTLAIARAIYFGAKILILDEPTSALGQKQQMEVLKTIKKVQRLGNIAIILITHNEIHARLIADRYTFLSLGEVIGSGLSSELGNEDVKRLMAGGAKIGDLAKELEQ
;
A
#
# COMPACT_ATOMS: atom_id res chain seq x y z
N MET A 1 -14.63 -8.99 -21.17
CA MET A 1 -13.39 -8.27 -21.52
C MET A 1 -12.39 -8.59 -20.43
N ASP A 2 -11.31 -9.28 -20.76
CA ASP A 2 -10.24 -9.55 -19.82
C ASP A 2 -9.61 -8.23 -19.40
N LYS A 3 -9.70 -7.88 -18.11
CA LYS A 3 -9.06 -6.68 -17.60
C LYS A 3 -7.53 -6.83 -17.73
N LYS A 4 -6.88 -5.84 -18.34
CA LYS A 4 -5.41 -5.79 -18.38
C LYS A 4 -4.91 -5.49 -16.97
N PRO A 5 -3.92 -6.24 -16.44
CA PRO A 5 -3.35 -5.95 -15.12
C PRO A 5 -2.61 -4.60 -15.12
N LEU A 6 -2.66 -3.90 -13.99
CA LEU A 6 -1.86 -2.70 -13.76
C LEU A 6 -0.43 -3.04 -13.32
N ILE A 7 -0.26 -4.14 -12.56
CA ILE A 7 1.06 -4.62 -12.20
C ILE A 7 1.12 -6.14 -12.37
N GLU A 8 2.19 -6.60 -13.01
CA GLU A 8 2.55 -8.01 -13.13
C GLU A 8 3.97 -8.20 -12.59
N ILE A 9 4.14 -9.18 -11.74
CA ILE A 9 5.44 -9.59 -11.19
C ILE A 9 5.63 -11.05 -11.58
N LYS A 10 6.81 -11.37 -12.18
CA LYS A 10 7.15 -12.73 -12.61
C LYS A 10 8.51 -13.13 -12.07
N ASN A 11 8.52 -14.22 -11.28
CA ASN A 11 9.74 -14.85 -10.76
C ASN A 11 10.70 -13.86 -10.10
N LEU A 12 10.17 -12.91 -9.32
CA LEU A 12 10.95 -11.87 -8.67
C LEU A 12 11.86 -12.45 -7.60
N VAL A 13 13.15 -12.18 -7.73
CA VAL A 13 14.17 -12.57 -6.76
C VAL A 13 14.82 -11.31 -6.18
N LYS A 14 15.00 -11.29 -4.86
CA LYS A 14 15.81 -10.29 -4.17
C LYS A 14 16.78 -10.95 -3.22
N LYS A 15 18.07 -10.69 -3.44
CA LYS A 15 19.16 -11.17 -2.58
C LYS A 15 19.88 -10.01 -1.90
N PHE A 16 20.33 -10.23 -0.67
CA PHE A 16 21.22 -9.36 0.10
C PHE A 16 22.45 -10.19 0.48
N GLY A 17 23.53 -10.04 -0.30
CA GLY A 17 24.68 -10.94 -0.18
C GLY A 17 24.28 -12.40 -0.43
N THR A 18 24.50 -13.26 0.55
CA THR A 18 24.13 -14.69 0.49
C THR A 18 22.67 -14.97 0.89
N PHE A 19 22.00 -14.00 1.53
CA PHE A 19 20.62 -14.16 1.99
C PHE A 19 19.63 -13.86 0.86
N THR A 20 18.72 -14.80 0.56
CA THR A 20 17.64 -14.63 -0.41
C THR A 20 16.36 -14.22 0.34
N ALA A 21 15.96 -12.95 0.20
CA ALA A 21 14.79 -12.41 0.85
C ALA A 21 13.49 -12.60 0.06
N LEU A 22 13.58 -12.69 -1.27
CA LEU A 22 12.48 -13.08 -2.17
C LEU A 22 13.00 -14.11 -3.15
N ASN A 23 12.26 -15.20 -3.32
CA ASN A 23 12.66 -16.33 -4.15
C ASN A 23 11.54 -16.71 -5.14
N GLY A 24 11.54 -16.08 -6.31
CA GLY A 24 10.60 -16.41 -7.38
C GLY A 24 9.17 -15.91 -7.18
N VAL A 25 8.97 -14.79 -6.46
CA VAL A 25 7.63 -14.23 -6.21
C VAL A 25 6.96 -13.81 -7.51
N SER A 26 5.74 -14.30 -7.72
CA SER A 26 4.90 -13.94 -8.86
C SER A 26 3.51 -13.55 -8.39
N LEU A 27 2.99 -12.41 -8.87
CA LEU A 27 1.62 -11.96 -8.60
C LEU A 27 1.15 -10.97 -9.67
N VAL A 28 -0.16 -10.81 -9.76
CA VAL A 28 -0.82 -9.91 -10.72
C VAL A 28 -1.90 -9.14 -9.98
N VAL A 29 -2.01 -7.82 -10.22
CA VAL A 29 -3.06 -6.98 -9.63
C VAL A 29 -3.76 -6.16 -10.72
N TYR A 30 -5.09 -6.12 -10.65
CA TYR A 30 -5.94 -5.49 -11.65
C TYR A 30 -6.46 -4.13 -11.18
N PRO A 31 -6.85 -3.23 -12.12
CA PRO A 31 -7.50 -1.96 -11.76
C PRO A 31 -8.83 -2.21 -11.02
N GLY A 32 -9.05 -1.47 -9.93
CA GLY A 32 -10.23 -1.62 -9.08
C GLY A 32 -10.20 -2.87 -8.18
N GLU A 33 -9.06 -3.56 -8.07
CA GLU A 33 -8.86 -4.72 -7.20
C GLU A 33 -8.16 -4.31 -5.90
N VAL A 34 -8.61 -4.85 -4.79
CA VAL A 34 -7.85 -4.91 -3.53
C VAL A 34 -7.21 -6.28 -3.43
N HIS A 35 -5.91 -6.34 -3.66
CA HIS A 35 -5.09 -7.52 -3.56
C HIS A 35 -4.40 -7.54 -2.19
N ALA A 36 -4.83 -8.43 -1.30
CA ALA A 36 -4.17 -8.58 0.00
C ALA A 36 -2.92 -9.45 -0.14
N LEU A 37 -1.79 -8.87 0.26
CA LEU A 37 -0.52 -9.57 0.41
C LEU A 37 -0.35 -9.91 1.89
N LEU A 38 -0.49 -11.17 2.21
CA LEU A 38 -0.49 -11.69 3.57
C LEU A 38 0.78 -12.49 3.85
N GLY A 39 1.29 -12.39 5.05
CA GLY A 39 2.46 -13.13 5.49
C GLY A 39 2.86 -12.71 6.88
N ASP A 40 3.52 -13.62 7.60
CA ASP A 40 4.03 -13.36 8.93
C ASP A 40 5.33 -12.53 8.89
N ASN A 41 5.82 -12.15 10.06
CA ASN A 41 7.10 -11.45 10.20
C ASN A 41 8.22 -12.26 9.54
N GLY A 42 8.99 -11.61 8.68
CA GLY A 42 10.05 -12.28 7.92
C GLY A 42 9.59 -12.99 6.63
N ALA A 43 8.31 -12.96 6.29
CA ALA A 43 7.78 -13.57 5.07
C ALA A 43 8.31 -12.96 3.76
N GLY A 44 8.89 -11.74 3.81
CA GLY A 44 9.40 -11.04 2.63
C GLY A 44 8.53 -9.88 2.15
N THR A 45 7.37 -9.63 2.77
CA THR A 45 6.41 -8.57 2.39
C THR A 45 7.05 -7.19 2.35
N SER A 46 7.78 -6.79 3.40
CA SER A 46 8.51 -5.50 3.44
C SER A 46 9.61 -5.40 2.37
N THR A 47 10.25 -6.50 2.01
CA THR A 47 11.24 -6.53 0.92
C THR A 47 10.55 -6.33 -0.43
N LEU A 48 9.41 -6.97 -0.65
CA LEU A 48 8.65 -6.81 -1.87
C LEU A 48 8.18 -5.35 -2.04
N ILE A 49 7.65 -4.73 -0.98
CA ILE A 49 7.29 -3.30 -1.00
C ILE A 49 8.49 -2.44 -1.40
N LYS A 50 9.66 -2.66 -0.77
CA LYS A 50 10.87 -1.88 -1.06
C LYS A 50 11.37 -2.05 -2.48
N VAL A 51 11.17 -3.22 -3.08
CA VAL A 51 11.47 -3.43 -4.50
C VAL A 51 10.46 -2.68 -5.38
N LEU A 52 9.16 -2.82 -5.13
CA LEU A 52 8.12 -2.15 -5.91
C LEU A 52 8.17 -0.62 -5.79
N SER A 53 8.53 -0.12 -4.63
CA SER A 53 8.69 1.33 -4.37
C SER A 53 10.05 1.89 -4.82
N GLY A 54 10.93 1.07 -5.42
CA GLY A 54 12.24 1.51 -5.94
C GLY A 54 13.30 1.82 -4.87
N VAL A 55 13.06 1.44 -3.60
CA VAL A 55 14.05 1.56 -2.52
C VAL A 55 15.19 0.56 -2.70
N HIS A 56 14.86 -0.64 -3.19
CA HIS A 56 15.84 -1.66 -3.52
C HIS A 56 15.66 -2.15 -4.96
N PRO A 57 16.72 -2.24 -5.77
CA PRO A 57 16.62 -2.90 -7.07
C PRO A 57 16.35 -4.40 -6.88
N MET A 58 15.59 -5.01 -7.78
CA MET A 58 15.46 -6.47 -7.84
C MET A 58 16.80 -7.13 -8.23
N THR A 59 16.99 -8.39 -7.87
CA THR A 59 18.18 -9.16 -8.29
C THR A 59 17.92 -9.82 -9.65
N SER A 60 16.72 -10.38 -9.84
CA SER A 60 16.27 -10.97 -11.11
C SER A 60 14.75 -11.07 -11.12
N GLY A 61 14.18 -11.47 -12.25
CA GLY A 61 12.74 -11.52 -12.49
C GLY A 61 12.27 -10.40 -13.42
N GLU A 62 10.96 -10.21 -13.48
CA GLU A 62 10.36 -9.19 -14.33
C GLU A 62 9.24 -8.49 -13.57
N ILE A 63 9.17 -7.17 -13.67
CA ILE A 63 8.06 -6.33 -13.20
C ILE A 63 7.53 -5.57 -14.40
N LYS A 64 6.20 -5.62 -14.61
CA LYS A 64 5.51 -4.76 -15.57
C LYS A 64 4.53 -3.86 -14.85
N VAL A 65 4.52 -2.60 -15.24
CA VAL A 65 3.53 -1.60 -14.81
C VAL A 65 2.80 -1.10 -16.03
N ASP A 66 1.49 -1.23 -16.06
CA ASP A 66 0.62 -0.88 -17.20
C ASP A 66 1.06 -1.55 -18.53
N GLY A 67 1.70 -2.74 -18.43
CA GLY A 67 2.24 -3.53 -19.53
C GLY A 67 3.67 -3.19 -19.94
N GLU A 68 4.28 -2.14 -19.40
CA GLU A 68 5.66 -1.75 -19.67
C GLU A 68 6.61 -2.41 -18.66
N ILE A 69 7.70 -3.03 -19.16
CA ILE A 69 8.75 -3.61 -18.30
C ILE A 69 9.48 -2.49 -17.58
N VAL A 70 9.59 -2.61 -16.26
CA VAL A 70 10.24 -1.61 -15.40
C VAL A 70 11.31 -2.25 -14.53
N ASN A 71 12.35 -1.47 -14.22
CA ASN A 71 13.38 -1.82 -13.24
C ASN A 71 13.71 -0.59 -12.40
N PHE A 72 13.09 -0.49 -11.24
CA PHE A 72 13.24 0.65 -10.37
C PHE A 72 14.54 0.58 -9.57
N THR A 73 15.31 1.66 -9.61
CA THR A 73 16.52 1.86 -8.81
C THR A 73 16.39 3.05 -7.86
N THR A 74 15.33 3.84 -8.02
CA THR A 74 15.01 4.98 -7.15
C THR A 74 13.51 5.07 -6.88
N PRO A 75 13.08 5.59 -5.72
CA PRO A 75 11.66 5.80 -5.42
C PRO A 75 10.96 6.75 -6.40
N ARG A 76 11.69 7.70 -6.97
CA ARG A 76 11.15 8.61 -7.97
C ARG A 76 10.69 7.87 -9.22
N GLN A 77 11.48 6.93 -9.73
CA GLN A 77 11.10 6.12 -10.89
C GLN A 77 9.80 5.32 -10.64
N ALA A 78 9.65 4.73 -9.44
CA ALA A 78 8.43 4.02 -9.09
C ALA A 78 7.23 4.98 -9.02
N SER A 79 7.41 6.15 -8.40
CA SER A 79 6.36 7.20 -8.34
C SER A 79 5.99 7.71 -9.74
N ASP A 80 6.95 7.96 -10.62
CA ASP A 80 6.71 8.44 -11.98
C ASP A 80 5.99 7.37 -12.84
N ALA A 81 6.17 6.08 -12.53
CA ALA A 81 5.43 4.96 -13.11
C ALA A 81 4.01 4.77 -12.52
N GLY A 82 3.62 5.60 -11.54
CA GLY A 82 2.31 5.57 -10.91
C GLY A 82 2.20 4.63 -9.70
N ILE A 83 3.30 4.26 -9.06
CA ILE A 83 3.28 3.51 -7.79
C ILE A 83 3.33 4.48 -6.62
N GLY A 84 2.25 4.56 -5.86
CA GLY A 84 2.16 5.29 -4.60
C GLY A 84 2.27 4.33 -3.41
N THR A 85 3.19 4.59 -2.49
CA THR A 85 3.35 3.76 -1.28
C THR A 85 3.02 4.57 -0.04
N VAL A 86 2.12 4.04 0.77
CA VAL A 86 1.79 4.52 2.10
C VAL A 86 2.36 3.52 3.09
N TYR A 87 3.46 3.89 3.72
CA TYR A 87 4.14 3.06 4.72
C TYR A 87 3.41 3.11 6.06
N GLN A 88 3.70 2.16 6.94
CA GLN A 88 3.21 2.11 8.31
C GLN A 88 3.59 3.40 9.08
N ASP A 89 4.81 3.90 8.91
CA ASP A 89 5.19 5.26 9.28
C ASP A 89 4.84 6.21 8.12
N LEU A 90 3.80 7.03 8.34
CA LEU A 90 3.22 7.91 7.32
C LEU A 90 4.14 9.03 6.86
N ALA A 91 5.30 9.22 7.52
CA ALA A 91 6.23 10.34 7.27
C ALA A 91 5.51 11.70 7.23
N LEU A 92 4.56 11.91 8.13
CA LEU A 92 3.84 13.17 8.29
C LEU A 92 4.47 14.00 9.42
N ASN A 93 4.69 15.29 9.15
CA ASN A 93 5.17 16.21 10.19
C ASN A 93 3.97 16.70 11.03
N ALA A 94 3.91 16.26 12.29
CA ALA A 94 2.82 16.57 13.21
C ALA A 94 2.65 18.07 13.49
N LEU A 95 3.72 18.85 13.38
CA LEU A 95 3.73 20.28 13.71
C LEU A 95 3.32 21.18 12.54
N THR A 96 3.30 20.66 11.31
CA THR A 96 2.92 21.43 10.12
C THR A 96 1.47 21.16 9.74
N SER A 97 0.89 22.08 8.94
CA SER A 97 -0.50 22.03 8.54
C SER A 97 -0.81 20.80 7.65
N VAL A 98 -2.08 20.43 7.57
CA VAL A 98 -2.59 19.37 6.69
C VAL A 98 -2.19 19.67 5.25
N THR A 99 -2.41 20.89 4.76
CA THR A 99 -2.03 21.31 3.40
C THR A 99 -0.54 21.17 3.15
N ARG A 100 0.30 21.63 4.07
CA ARG A 100 1.76 21.49 3.91
C ARG A 100 2.21 20.03 3.89
N ASN A 101 1.60 19.16 4.66
CA ASN A 101 1.86 17.73 4.60
C ASN A 101 1.37 17.11 3.28
N PHE A 102 0.21 17.53 2.79
CA PHE A 102 -0.35 17.04 1.53
C PHE A 102 0.58 17.35 0.36
N PHE A 103 1.11 18.57 0.28
CA PHE A 103 1.96 19.03 -0.82
C PHE A 103 3.47 18.91 -0.54
N LEU A 104 3.89 18.31 0.57
CA LEU A 104 5.30 18.26 0.96
C LEU A 104 6.20 17.73 -0.18
N GLY A 105 7.13 18.59 -0.65
CA GLY A 105 8.03 18.32 -1.76
C GLY A 105 7.41 18.41 -3.14
N ARG A 106 6.14 18.88 -3.23
CA ARG A 106 5.39 19.11 -4.49
C ARG A 106 4.50 20.36 -4.38
N GLU A 107 5.02 21.40 -3.70
CA GLU A 107 4.29 22.63 -3.44
C GLU A 107 3.96 23.37 -4.75
N LEU A 108 2.76 23.96 -4.81
CA LEU A 108 2.37 24.82 -5.92
C LEU A 108 3.05 26.18 -5.77
N ILE A 109 3.89 26.53 -6.72
CA ILE A 109 4.67 27.77 -6.70
C ILE A 109 4.26 28.64 -7.90
N LYS A 110 3.98 29.92 -7.64
CA LYS A 110 3.74 30.93 -8.66
C LYS A 110 5.00 31.78 -8.83
N GLY A 111 5.62 31.76 -10.02
CA GLY A 111 6.82 32.49 -10.34
C GLY A 111 7.80 31.69 -11.20
N PRO A 112 8.95 32.26 -11.56
CA PRO A 112 10.00 31.56 -12.28
C PRO A 112 10.49 30.34 -11.49
N SER A 113 10.92 29.30 -12.21
CA SER A 113 11.43 28.06 -11.59
C SER A 113 12.54 28.37 -10.57
N GLY A 114 12.34 27.95 -9.31
CA GLY A 114 13.27 28.14 -8.21
C GLY A 114 13.09 29.46 -7.41
N PHE A 115 12.26 30.37 -7.87
CA PHE A 115 11.95 31.64 -7.16
C PHE A 115 10.46 31.93 -7.29
N GLY A 116 9.67 31.64 -6.26
CA GLY A 116 8.25 31.91 -6.29
C GLY A 116 7.60 31.85 -4.92
N LEU A 117 6.38 32.37 -4.83
CA LEU A 117 5.55 32.29 -3.65
C LEU A 117 4.66 31.06 -3.72
N MET A 118 4.54 30.34 -2.60
CA MET A 118 3.58 29.23 -2.50
C MET A 118 2.15 29.75 -2.68
N GLN A 119 1.38 29.01 -3.46
CA GLN A 119 -0.04 29.29 -3.70
C GLN A 119 -0.90 28.65 -2.60
N MET A 120 -0.79 29.16 -1.36
CA MET A 120 -1.39 28.53 -0.19
C MET A 120 -2.91 28.37 -0.32
N ASP A 121 -3.63 29.38 -0.80
CA ASP A 121 -5.11 29.32 -0.95
C ASP A 121 -5.53 28.20 -1.91
N GLU A 122 -4.81 28.04 -3.01
CA GLU A 122 -5.10 26.97 -3.99
C GLU A 122 -4.75 25.58 -3.42
N MET A 123 -3.62 25.49 -2.72
CA MET A 123 -3.23 24.25 -2.03
C MET A 123 -4.25 23.86 -0.96
N ASP A 124 -4.78 24.81 -0.19
CA ASP A 124 -5.82 24.60 0.83
C ASP A 124 -7.12 24.10 0.20
N ARG A 125 -7.55 24.73 -0.91
CA ARG A 125 -8.73 24.32 -1.66
C ARG A 125 -8.60 22.87 -2.16
N ILE A 126 -7.48 22.55 -2.84
CA ILE A 126 -7.22 21.21 -3.37
C ILE A 126 -7.18 20.18 -2.24
N THR A 127 -6.45 20.46 -1.16
CA THR A 127 -6.36 19.54 -0.02
C THR A 127 -7.74 19.22 0.54
N THR A 128 -8.58 20.24 0.72
CA THR A 128 -9.95 20.08 1.25
C THR A 128 -10.80 19.23 0.30
N GLU A 129 -10.75 19.50 -1.00
CA GLU A 129 -11.50 18.77 -2.02
C GLU A 129 -11.08 17.30 -2.09
N GLU A 130 -9.77 17.04 -2.17
CA GLU A 130 -9.25 15.66 -2.29
C GLU A 130 -9.56 14.81 -1.04
N MET A 131 -9.43 15.38 0.15
CA MET A 131 -9.82 14.71 1.38
C MET A 131 -11.33 14.42 1.44
N SER A 132 -12.17 15.34 0.97
CA SER A 132 -13.62 15.15 0.89
C SER A 132 -14.01 14.04 -0.08
N LYS A 133 -13.35 13.90 -1.24
CA LYS A 133 -13.61 12.84 -2.23
C LYS A 133 -13.49 11.45 -1.62
N ILE A 134 -12.52 11.24 -0.73
CA ILE A 134 -12.31 9.95 -0.06
C ILE A 134 -13.00 9.87 1.31
N GLY A 135 -13.76 10.92 1.69
CA GLY A 135 -14.74 10.87 2.78
C GLY A 135 -14.30 11.45 4.09
N ILE A 136 -13.29 12.33 4.08
CA ILE A 136 -12.93 13.13 5.26
C ILE A 136 -13.14 14.60 4.96
N ASN A 137 -14.02 15.24 5.74
CA ASN A 137 -14.20 16.68 5.71
C ASN A 137 -13.20 17.32 6.68
N ILE A 138 -12.32 18.16 6.17
CA ILE A 138 -11.38 18.95 6.95
C ILE A 138 -12.01 20.34 7.15
N ALA A 139 -12.28 20.69 8.41
CA ALA A 139 -12.84 21.99 8.73
C ALA A 139 -11.80 23.13 8.57
N ASN A 140 -10.53 22.82 8.84
CA ASN A 140 -9.43 23.76 8.72
C ASN A 140 -8.18 23.06 8.13
N PRO A 141 -7.85 23.26 6.84
CA PRO A 141 -6.68 22.66 6.21
C PRO A 141 -5.35 23.19 6.79
N ASN A 142 -5.39 24.30 7.50
CA ASN A 142 -4.24 24.91 8.17
C ASN A 142 -4.01 24.39 9.60
N GLN A 143 -4.87 23.50 10.12
CA GLN A 143 -4.61 22.85 11.40
C GLN A 143 -3.38 21.95 11.36
N PRO A 144 -2.60 21.83 12.46
CA PRO A 144 -1.49 20.89 12.54
C PRO A 144 -1.96 19.44 12.38
N VAL A 145 -1.24 18.62 11.62
CA VAL A 145 -1.56 17.19 11.41
C VAL A 145 -1.59 16.42 12.74
N GLY A 146 -0.80 16.85 13.74
CA GLY A 146 -0.82 16.25 15.07
C GLY A 146 -2.17 16.29 15.77
N THR A 147 -3.09 17.19 15.39
CA THR A 147 -4.45 17.27 15.92
C THR A 147 -5.45 16.31 15.28
N MET A 148 -5.05 15.65 14.18
CA MET A 148 -5.88 14.68 13.47
C MET A 148 -5.84 13.32 14.17
N SER A 149 -6.95 12.56 14.06
CA SER A 149 -6.96 11.15 14.48
C SER A 149 -6.01 10.30 13.62
N GLY A 150 -5.59 9.14 14.12
CA GLY A 150 -4.75 8.22 13.36
C GLY A 150 -5.38 7.81 12.02
N GLY A 151 -6.69 7.53 12.00
CA GLY A 151 -7.42 7.22 10.76
C GLY A 151 -7.46 8.38 9.77
N GLN A 152 -7.61 9.62 10.26
CA GLN A 152 -7.55 10.81 9.41
C GLN A 152 -6.15 11.02 8.80
N ARG A 153 -5.09 10.79 9.58
CA ARG A 153 -3.70 10.86 9.07
C ARG A 153 -3.43 9.81 8.00
N GLN A 154 -3.92 8.59 8.23
CA GLN A 154 -3.83 7.51 7.23
C GLN A 154 -4.54 7.90 5.93
N THR A 155 -5.75 8.45 6.03
CA THR A 155 -6.52 8.90 4.87
C THR A 155 -5.83 10.07 4.16
N LEU A 156 -5.19 10.99 4.90
CA LEU A 156 -4.39 12.08 4.31
C LEU A 156 -3.26 11.52 3.42
N ALA A 157 -2.53 10.51 3.91
CA ALA A 157 -1.46 9.88 3.15
C ALA A 157 -1.99 9.16 1.88
N ILE A 158 -3.14 8.50 1.98
CA ILE A 158 -3.83 7.86 0.85
C ILE A 158 -4.26 8.91 -0.19
N ALA A 159 -4.94 9.99 0.24
CA ALA A 159 -5.38 11.07 -0.64
C ALA A 159 -4.21 11.70 -1.40
N ARG A 160 -3.14 11.99 -0.67
CA ARG A 160 -1.90 12.53 -1.23
C ARG A 160 -1.34 11.63 -2.33
N ALA A 161 -1.23 10.32 -2.08
CA ALA A 161 -0.70 9.38 -3.06
C ALA A 161 -1.55 9.36 -4.34
N ILE A 162 -2.87 9.35 -4.20
CA ILE A 162 -3.82 9.34 -5.33
C ILE A 162 -3.74 10.66 -6.12
N TYR A 163 -3.78 11.81 -5.44
CA TYR A 163 -3.71 13.11 -6.08
C TYR A 163 -2.44 13.28 -6.92
N PHE A 164 -1.31 12.76 -6.44
CA PHE A 164 -0.05 12.79 -7.18
C PHE A 164 0.13 11.67 -8.20
N GLY A 165 -0.95 11.00 -8.58
CA GLY A 165 -1.00 10.15 -9.76
C GLY A 165 -0.78 8.67 -9.52
N ALA A 166 -0.96 8.18 -8.28
CA ALA A 166 -0.87 6.75 -8.02
C ALA A 166 -1.98 5.99 -8.78
N LYS A 167 -1.58 5.09 -9.67
CA LYS A 167 -2.43 4.08 -10.33
C LYS A 167 -2.38 2.76 -9.54
N ILE A 168 -1.27 2.51 -8.86
CA ILE A 168 -1.03 1.37 -7.98
C ILE A 168 -0.75 1.94 -6.61
N LEU A 169 -1.60 1.62 -5.64
CA LEU A 169 -1.51 2.08 -4.26
C LEU A 169 -1.08 0.94 -3.36
N ILE A 170 0.13 1.02 -2.82
CA ILE A 170 0.63 0.06 -1.84
C ILE A 170 0.36 0.61 -0.44
N LEU A 171 -0.34 -0.17 0.39
CA LEU A 171 -0.69 0.17 1.77
C LEU A 171 -0.02 -0.82 2.70
N ASP A 172 0.97 -0.36 3.45
CA ASP A 172 1.75 -1.17 4.38
C ASP A 172 1.17 -1.04 5.79
N GLU A 173 0.51 -2.10 6.26
CA GLU A 173 -0.12 -2.20 7.58
C GLU A 173 -1.00 -0.97 7.93
N PRO A 174 -1.93 -0.54 7.06
CA PRO A 174 -2.62 0.75 7.19
C PRO A 174 -3.53 0.85 8.41
N THR A 175 -3.84 -0.25 9.07
CA THR A 175 -4.71 -0.30 10.26
C THR A 175 -3.96 -0.64 11.54
N SER A 176 -2.64 -0.87 11.48
CA SER A 176 -1.83 -1.13 12.67
C SER A 176 -1.80 0.09 13.59
N ALA A 177 -1.67 -0.14 14.90
CA ALA A 177 -1.63 0.88 15.93
C ALA A 177 -2.85 1.84 15.99
N LEU A 178 -3.97 1.47 15.34
CA LEU A 178 -5.23 2.24 15.37
C LEU A 178 -6.29 1.57 16.24
N GLY A 179 -7.10 2.36 16.93
CA GLY A 179 -8.28 1.83 17.62
C GLY A 179 -9.36 1.35 16.63
N GLN A 180 -10.21 0.43 17.03
CA GLN A 180 -11.21 -0.24 16.17
C GLN A 180 -12.04 0.73 15.29
N LYS A 181 -12.50 1.86 15.87
CA LYS A 181 -13.26 2.85 15.10
C LYS A 181 -12.42 3.44 13.96
N GLN A 182 -11.16 3.78 14.23
CA GLN A 182 -10.24 4.35 13.25
C GLN A 182 -9.87 3.33 12.17
N GLN A 183 -9.67 2.04 12.56
CA GLN A 183 -9.45 0.95 11.61
C GLN A 183 -10.59 0.85 10.60
N MET A 184 -11.84 0.88 11.09
CA MET A 184 -13.02 0.85 10.22
C MET A 184 -13.13 2.07 9.30
N GLU A 185 -12.73 3.26 9.76
CA GLU A 185 -12.65 4.47 8.92
C GLU A 185 -11.65 4.29 7.77
N VAL A 186 -10.46 3.74 8.06
CA VAL A 186 -9.44 3.44 7.03
C VAL A 186 -9.92 2.39 6.03
N LEU A 187 -10.53 1.29 6.50
CA LEU A 187 -11.08 0.26 5.63
C LEU A 187 -12.18 0.81 4.70
N LYS A 188 -13.05 1.69 5.22
CA LYS A 188 -14.05 2.39 4.41
C LYS A 188 -13.40 3.29 3.35
N THR A 189 -12.30 3.97 3.70
CA THR A 189 -11.54 4.79 2.74
C THR A 189 -10.96 3.91 1.64
N ILE A 190 -10.34 2.78 1.97
CA ILE A 190 -9.79 1.84 0.97
C ILE A 190 -10.91 1.35 0.04
N LYS A 191 -12.08 0.98 0.57
CA LYS A 191 -13.25 0.59 -0.25
C LYS A 191 -13.76 1.71 -1.15
N LYS A 192 -13.69 2.98 -0.71
CA LYS A 192 -14.05 4.12 -1.58
C LYS A 192 -13.05 4.26 -2.73
N VAL A 193 -11.75 4.17 -2.45
CA VAL A 193 -10.70 4.21 -3.48
C VAL A 193 -10.87 3.06 -4.47
N GLN A 194 -11.14 1.84 -3.99
CA GLN A 194 -11.43 0.69 -4.85
C GLN A 194 -12.58 0.97 -5.84
N ARG A 195 -13.66 1.59 -5.35
CA ARG A 195 -14.85 1.92 -6.16
C ARG A 195 -14.59 2.94 -7.26
N LEU A 196 -13.49 3.69 -7.23
CA LEU A 196 -13.07 4.53 -8.35
C LEU A 196 -12.77 3.70 -9.60
N GLY A 197 -12.42 2.41 -9.42
CA GLY A 197 -12.31 1.41 -10.47
C GLY A 197 -11.03 1.45 -11.31
N ASN A 198 -10.21 2.48 -11.15
CA ASN A 198 -8.99 2.73 -11.95
C ASN A 198 -7.69 2.56 -11.15
N ILE A 199 -7.76 2.33 -9.83
CA ILE A 199 -6.60 2.16 -8.96
C ILE A 199 -6.50 0.69 -8.53
N ALA A 200 -5.33 0.10 -8.71
CA ALA A 200 -4.99 -1.20 -8.14
C ALA A 200 -4.48 -0.98 -6.71
N ILE A 201 -4.96 -1.74 -5.74
CA ILE A 201 -4.56 -1.60 -4.34
C ILE A 201 -3.85 -2.89 -3.89
N ILE A 202 -2.62 -2.77 -3.41
CA ILE A 202 -1.88 -3.85 -2.73
C ILE A 202 -1.97 -3.54 -1.24
N LEU A 203 -2.72 -4.35 -0.52
CA LEU A 203 -2.89 -4.23 0.93
C LEU A 203 -1.99 -5.24 1.63
N ILE A 204 -0.98 -4.77 2.34
CA ILE A 204 -0.18 -5.62 3.21
C ILE A 204 -0.75 -5.53 4.61
N THR A 205 -1.06 -6.69 5.18
CA THR A 205 -1.51 -6.77 6.56
C THR A 205 -1.33 -8.19 7.12
N HIS A 206 -1.09 -8.27 8.42
CA HIS A 206 -1.16 -9.52 9.19
C HIS A 206 -2.55 -9.72 9.83
N ASN A 207 -3.47 -8.77 9.66
CA ASN A 207 -4.83 -8.86 10.19
C ASN A 207 -5.76 -9.56 9.19
N GLU A 208 -6.00 -10.86 9.42
CA GLU A 208 -6.90 -11.68 8.62
C GLU A 208 -8.30 -11.08 8.46
N ILE A 209 -8.86 -10.55 9.56
CA ILE A 209 -10.22 -10.01 9.57
C ILE A 209 -10.31 -8.81 8.62
N HIS A 210 -9.34 -7.90 8.68
CA HIS A 210 -9.31 -6.72 7.80
C HIS A 210 -9.14 -7.11 6.34
N ALA A 211 -8.21 -8.04 6.04
CA ALA A 211 -8.03 -8.55 4.68
C ALA A 211 -9.33 -9.13 4.14
N ARG A 212 -10.03 -9.97 4.91
CA ARG A 212 -11.29 -10.62 4.52
C ARG A 212 -12.44 -9.64 4.28
N LEU A 213 -12.47 -8.52 4.99
CA LEU A 213 -13.52 -7.51 4.82
C LEU A 213 -13.41 -6.75 3.49
N ILE A 214 -12.20 -6.63 2.93
CA ILE A 214 -12.00 -5.72 1.80
C ILE A 214 -11.27 -6.30 0.59
N ALA A 215 -10.54 -7.42 0.72
CA ALA A 215 -9.78 -7.97 -0.39
C ALA A 215 -10.66 -8.74 -1.38
N ASP A 216 -10.30 -8.65 -2.65
CA ASP A 216 -10.88 -9.43 -3.75
C ASP A 216 -10.01 -10.66 -4.05
N ARG A 217 -8.72 -10.55 -3.80
CA ARG A 217 -7.70 -11.59 -4.03
C ARG A 217 -6.68 -11.60 -2.91
N TYR A 218 -6.11 -12.77 -2.67
CA TYR A 218 -5.03 -12.98 -1.71
C TYR A 218 -3.78 -13.53 -2.39
N THR A 219 -2.62 -13.14 -1.88
CA THR A 219 -1.35 -13.84 -2.06
C THR A 219 -0.70 -14.01 -0.69
N PHE A 220 -0.30 -15.22 -0.37
CA PHE A 220 0.35 -15.56 0.89
C PHE A 220 1.83 -15.76 0.66
N LEU A 221 2.64 -15.02 1.41
CA LEU A 221 4.10 -15.14 1.42
C LEU A 221 4.58 -15.83 2.69
N SER A 222 5.54 -16.71 2.53
CA SER A 222 6.30 -17.30 3.63
C SER A 222 7.74 -17.49 3.20
N LEU A 223 8.70 -17.05 4.02
CA LEU A 223 10.14 -17.18 3.77
C LEU A 223 10.59 -16.75 2.36
N GLY A 224 9.96 -15.68 1.84
CA GLY A 224 10.27 -15.12 0.52
C GLY A 224 9.63 -15.82 -0.66
N GLU A 225 8.76 -16.79 -0.45
CA GLU A 225 8.06 -17.54 -1.49
C GLU A 225 6.55 -17.40 -1.40
N VAL A 226 5.85 -17.54 -2.54
CA VAL A 226 4.38 -17.60 -2.57
C VAL A 226 3.94 -19.02 -2.22
N ILE A 227 3.27 -19.18 -1.09
CA ILE A 227 2.75 -20.48 -0.62
C ILE A 227 1.28 -20.71 -0.97
N GLY A 228 0.60 -19.68 -1.49
CA GLY A 228 -0.79 -19.76 -1.93
C GLY A 228 -1.29 -18.44 -2.49
N SER A 229 -2.24 -18.51 -3.39
CA SER A 229 -2.95 -17.35 -3.93
C SER A 229 -4.32 -17.77 -4.42
N GLY A 230 -5.29 -16.85 -4.46
CA GLY A 230 -6.63 -17.13 -4.97
C GLY A 230 -7.58 -15.95 -4.80
N LEU A 231 -8.76 -16.06 -5.39
CA LEU A 231 -9.84 -15.08 -5.18
C LEU A 231 -10.44 -15.25 -3.77
N SER A 232 -10.88 -14.14 -3.19
CA SER A 232 -11.52 -14.17 -1.87
C SER A 232 -12.82 -15.00 -1.85
N SER A 233 -13.46 -15.17 -3.01
CA SER A 233 -14.64 -16.04 -3.19
C SER A 233 -14.31 -17.53 -3.23
N GLU A 234 -13.05 -17.92 -3.45
CA GLU A 234 -12.59 -19.30 -3.61
C GLU A 234 -11.94 -19.83 -2.34
N LEU A 235 -11.39 -18.95 -1.50
CA LEU A 235 -10.67 -19.33 -0.28
C LEU A 235 -11.58 -19.20 0.95
N GLY A 236 -11.79 -20.34 1.62
CA GLY A 236 -12.52 -20.40 2.87
C GLY A 236 -11.75 -19.80 4.05
N ASN A 237 -12.44 -19.58 5.18
CA ASN A 237 -11.84 -19.02 6.38
C ASN A 237 -10.66 -19.84 6.90
N GLU A 238 -10.81 -21.16 6.89
CA GLU A 238 -9.78 -22.09 7.37
C GLU A 238 -8.56 -22.11 6.44
N ASP A 239 -8.76 -21.94 5.12
CA ASP A 239 -7.65 -21.86 4.16
C ASP A 239 -6.82 -20.60 4.39
N VAL A 240 -7.47 -19.45 4.60
CA VAL A 240 -6.79 -18.18 4.89
C VAL A 240 -5.97 -18.29 6.18
N LYS A 241 -6.56 -18.81 7.26
CA LYS A 241 -5.85 -19.02 8.54
C LYS A 241 -4.65 -19.95 8.40
N ARG A 242 -4.84 -21.09 7.73
CA ARG A 242 -3.77 -22.06 7.49
C ARG A 242 -2.62 -21.45 6.70
N LEU A 243 -2.91 -20.72 5.61
CA LEU A 243 -1.90 -20.10 4.77
C LEU A 243 -1.19 -18.95 5.49
N MET A 244 -1.90 -18.18 6.33
CA MET A 244 -1.28 -17.15 7.18
C MET A 244 -0.33 -17.75 8.23
N ALA A 245 -0.63 -18.93 8.75
CA ALA A 245 0.25 -19.67 9.66
C ALA A 245 1.41 -20.39 8.92
N GLY A 246 1.79 -19.93 7.72
CA GLY A 246 2.89 -20.51 6.95
C GLY A 246 2.58 -21.87 6.32
N GLY A 247 1.28 -22.22 6.22
CA GLY A 247 0.84 -23.52 5.67
C GLY A 247 0.90 -24.67 6.68
N ALA A 248 1.42 -24.45 7.90
CA ALA A 248 1.46 -25.45 8.95
C ALA A 248 0.03 -25.79 9.42
N LYS A 249 -0.22 -27.07 9.71
CA LYS A 249 -1.44 -27.46 10.39
C LYS A 249 -1.34 -27.05 11.85
N ILE A 250 -2.42 -26.48 12.40
CA ILE A 250 -2.49 -26.08 13.83
C ILE A 250 -2.08 -27.25 14.76
N GLY A 251 -2.36 -28.51 14.37
CA GLY A 251 -1.94 -29.70 15.09
C GLY A 251 -0.43 -29.97 15.10
N ASP A 252 0.32 -29.43 14.13
CA ASP A 252 1.78 -29.59 14.09
C ASP A 252 2.43 -28.53 15.02
N LEU A 253 1.88 -27.30 15.06
CA LEU A 253 2.29 -26.26 16.01
C LEU A 253 1.99 -26.66 17.49
N ALA A 254 0.86 -27.33 17.73
CA ALA A 254 0.53 -27.83 19.08
C ALA A 254 1.54 -28.88 19.56
N LYS A 255 2.04 -29.74 18.67
CA LYS A 255 3.07 -30.75 19.02
C LYS A 255 4.44 -30.13 19.32
N GLU A 256 4.80 -28.99 18.70
CA GLU A 256 6.04 -28.27 19.00
C GLU A 256 5.98 -27.59 20.38
N LEU A 257 4.79 -27.20 20.85
CA LEU A 257 4.62 -26.60 22.17
C LEU A 257 4.64 -27.64 23.32
N GLU A 258 4.48 -28.94 23.02
CA GLU A 258 4.52 -30.04 23.97
C GLU A 258 5.94 -30.65 24.13
N GLN A 259 6.91 -30.23 23.32
CA GLN A 259 8.33 -30.64 23.42
C GLN A 259 9.16 -29.58 24.15
#